data_24aec90e296ce622fc6fa25b35e76ded
#
_entry.id   24aec90e296ce622fc6fa25b35e76ded
#
_cell.length_a   1.000
_cell.length_b   1.000
_cell.length_c   1.000
_cell.angle_alpha   90.00
_cell.angle_beta   90.00
_cell.angle_gamma   90.00
#
_symmetry.space_group_name_H-M   'P 1'
#
loop_
_entity.id
_entity.type
_entity.pdbx_description
1 polymer ?
#
loop_
_entity_poly.entity_id
_entity_poly.type
_entity_poly.pdbx_seq_one_letter_code
_entity_poly.pdbx_strand_id
1 'polypeptide(L)'
;MLAQVEGRIQRKEPGRVFLKSGPLVFEIFVPFSLAEELPPVGEKCLLHVSLRIRNEIPELYGFLDAEDRNLFENLQNVSRLGPRLALNILSVFKPREFLEIVARNDVRSLAKVPGIGPRRAERLCVELRSRLGLKKSPVSPLFEEALSALLNLGFKPEEARSALEKCFREGEDLSEIIKGALKQLSTG
;
A
#
# COMPACT_ATOMS: atom_id res chain seq x y z
N MET A 1 25.98 4.93 -6.61
CA MET A 1 24.78 4.34 -6.01
C MET A 1 24.25 3.29 -6.98
N LEU A 2 23.90 2.08 -6.54
CA LEU A 2 23.37 1.03 -7.40
C LEU A 2 21.89 1.30 -7.65
N ALA A 3 21.48 1.47 -8.91
CA ALA A 3 20.10 1.84 -9.28
C ALA A 3 19.34 0.69 -9.93
N GLN A 4 20.03 -0.12 -10.72
CA GLN A 4 19.49 -1.25 -11.47
C GLN A 4 20.51 -2.37 -11.55
N VAL A 5 20.02 -3.61 -11.65
CA VAL A 5 20.83 -4.79 -11.95
C VAL A 5 20.14 -5.54 -13.08
N GLU A 6 20.88 -5.70 -14.18
CA GLU A 6 20.47 -6.56 -15.29
C GLU A 6 21.29 -7.86 -15.25
N GLY A 7 20.62 -8.99 -15.42
CA GLY A 7 21.30 -10.28 -15.43
C GLY A 7 20.36 -11.42 -15.82
N ARG A 8 20.85 -12.66 -15.65
CA ARG A 8 20.03 -13.87 -15.81
C ARG A 8 19.64 -14.43 -14.45
N ILE A 9 18.37 -14.80 -14.32
CA ILE A 9 17.88 -15.44 -13.10
C ILE A 9 18.56 -16.79 -12.95
N GLN A 10 19.30 -16.96 -11.88
CA GLN A 10 19.98 -18.22 -11.56
C GLN A 10 19.14 -19.10 -10.65
N ARG A 11 18.41 -18.50 -9.71
CA ARG A 11 17.54 -19.18 -8.75
C ARG A 11 16.47 -18.22 -8.22
N LYS A 12 15.30 -18.76 -7.92
CA LYS A 12 14.21 -18.07 -7.21
C LYS A 12 13.90 -18.78 -5.91
N GLU A 13 13.65 -18.01 -4.87
CA GLU A 13 13.16 -18.47 -3.56
C GLU A 13 12.04 -17.55 -3.10
N PRO A 14 11.18 -17.96 -2.16
CA PRO A 14 10.16 -17.08 -1.61
C PRO A 14 10.77 -15.78 -1.04
N GLY A 15 10.42 -14.63 -1.65
CA GLY A 15 10.92 -13.32 -1.25
C GLY A 15 12.37 -13.02 -1.62
N ARG A 16 13.02 -13.85 -2.46
CA ARG A 16 14.40 -13.64 -2.94
C ARG A 16 14.59 -14.12 -4.36
N VAL A 17 15.47 -13.43 -5.09
CA VAL A 17 15.96 -13.87 -6.40
C VAL A 17 17.48 -13.75 -6.46
N PHE A 18 18.12 -14.71 -7.11
CA PHE A 18 19.57 -14.71 -7.37
C PHE A 18 19.77 -14.37 -8.84
N LEU A 19 20.36 -13.21 -9.10
CA LEU A 19 20.57 -12.66 -10.44
C LEU A 19 22.05 -12.67 -10.79
N LYS A 20 22.41 -13.44 -11.82
CA LYS A 20 23.79 -13.49 -12.34
C LYS A 20 24.01 -12.37 -13.34
N SER A 21 24.90 -11.44 -13.02
CA SER A 21 25.35 -10.35 -13.89
C SER A 21 26.87 -10.41 -14.03
N GLY A 22 27.34 -10.79 -15.21
CA GLY A 22 28.75 -11.09 -15.45
C GLY A 22 29.29 -12.19 -14.51
N PRO A 23 30.40 -11.97 -13.81
CA PRO A 23 30.96 -12.93 -12.86
C PRO A 23 30.28 -12.93 -11.48
N LEU A 24 29.41 -11.95 -11.21
CA LEU A 24 28.77 -11.76 -9.91
C LEU A 24 27.38 -12.39 -9.89
N VAL A 25 26.99 -12.84 -8.70
CA VAL A 25 25.61 -13.25 -8.40
C VAL A 25 25.10 -12.38 -7.27
N PHE A 26 24.03 -11.66 -7.54
CA PHE A 26 23.37 -10.80 -6.57
C PHE A 26 22.21 -11.54 -5.91
N GLU A 27 22.21 -11.62 -4.58
CA GLU A 27 21.04 -11.99 -3.80
C GLU A 27 20.20 -10.73 -3.59
N ILE A 28 18.96 -10.77 -4.07
CA ILE A 28 18.06 -9.61 -4.07
C ILE A 28 16.77 -10.00 -3.38
N PHE A 29 16.41 -9.27 -2.33
CA PHE A 29 15.12 -9.41 -1.66
C PHE A 29 14.03 -8.75 -2.49
N VAL A 30 12.92 -9.45 -2.70
CA VAL A 30 11.81 -8.98 -3.53
C VAL A 30 10.47 -9.17 -2.80
N PRO A 31 9.40 -8.41 -3.13
CA PRO A 31 8.06 -8.71 -2.68
C PRO A 31 7.66 -10.14 -3.02
N PHE A 32 6.89 -10.81 -2.16
CA PHE A 32 6.47 -12.20 -2.41
C PHE A 32 5.68 -12.35 -3.70
N SER A 33 4.79 -11.39 -4.00
CA SER A 33 4.00 -11.36 -5.25
C SER A 33 4.89 -11.29 -6.49
N LEU A 34 6.05 -10.64 -6.40
CA LEU A 34 6.95 -10.46 -7.53
C LEU A 34 7.57 -11.78 -8.01
N ALA A 35 7.71 -12.78 -7.14
CA ALA A 35 8.32 -14.06 -7.50
C ALA A 35 7.57 -14.78 -8.64
N GLU A 36 6.25 -14.56 -8.75
CA GLU A 36 5.39 -15.10 -9.81
C GLU A 36 5.49 -14.29 -11.10
N GLU A 37 5.72 -12.99 -11.00
CA GLU A 37 5.84 -12.06 -12.13
C GLU A 37 7.23 -12.11 -12.80
N LEU A 38 8.26 -12.60 -12.08
CA LEU A 38 9.61 -12.71 -12.60
C LEU A 38 9.73 -13.78 -13.70
N PRO A 39 10.54 -13.52 -14.74
CA PRO A 39 10.84 -14.51 -15.77
C PRO A 39 11.33 -15.85 -15.22
N PRO A 40 11.25 -16.95 -15.99
CA PRO A 40 11.81 -18.24 -15.61
C PRO A 40 13.31 -18.20 -15.31
N VAL A 41 13.79 -19.20 -14.56
CA VAL A 41 15.24 -19.40 -14.33
C VAL A 41 15.95 -19.56 -15.66
N GLY A 42 17.08 -18.88 -15.83
CA GLY A 42 17.88 -18.84 -17.06
C GLY A 42 17.58 -17.64 -17.96
N GLU A 43 16.44 -16.98 -17.80
CA GLU A 43 16.07 -15.82 -18.61
C GLU A 43 16.66 -14.51 -18.06
N LYS A 44 16.71 -13.51 -18.94
CA LYS A 44 17.18 -12.16 -18.58
C LYS A 44 16.09 -11.44 -17.77
N CYS A 45 16.55 -10.70 -16.76
CA CYS A 45 15.73 -9.84 -15.96
C CYS A 45 16.46 -8.55 -15.63
N LEU A 46 15.76 -7.43 -15.67
CA LEU A 46 16.19 -6.13 -15.16
C LEU A 46 15.40 -5.82 -13.89
N LEU A 47 16.10 -5.54 -12.80
CA LEU A 47 15.47 -5.10 -11.55
C LEU A 47 15.94 -3.69 -11.19
N HIS A 48 14.99 -2.84 -10.83
CA HIS A 48 15.26 -1.60 -10.12
C HIS A 48 15.61 -1.94 -8.67
N VAL A 49 16.76 -1.47 -8.18
CA VAL A 49 17.23 -1.91 -6.87
C VAL A 49 17.44 -0.76 -5.90
N SER A 50 17.28 -1.06 -4.62
CA SER A 50 17.62 -0.19 -3.50
C SER A 50 18.64 -0.93 -2.60
N LEU A 51 19.83 -0.36 -2.45
CA LEU A 51 20.86 -0.87 -1.56
C LEU A 51 20.67 -0.26 -0.16
N ARG A 52 20.65 -1.11 0.86
CA ARG A 52 20.60 -0.71 2.25
C ARG A 52 21.74 -1.38 3.02
N ILE A 53 22.32 -0.67 3.95
CA ILE A 53 23.30 -1.23 4.89
C ILE A 53 22.59 -1.41 6.23
N ARG A 54 22.52 -2.63 6.71
CA ARG A 54 21.88 -2.96 7.98
C ARG A 54 22.82 -3.83 8.81
N ASN A 55 23.13 -3.38 10.02
CA ASN A 55 24.12 -4.05 10.88
C ASN A 55 25.43 -4.35 10.12
N GLU A 56 25.93 -3.36 9.37
CA GLU A 56 27.15 -3.44 8.53
C GLU A 56 27.05 -4.41 7.34
N ILE A 57 25.90 -5.04 7.12
CA ILE A 57 25.67 -5.97 6.02
C ILE A 57 24.90 -5.23 4.91
N PRO A 58 25.42 -5.22 3.66
CA PRO A 58 24.68 -4.71 2.52
C PRO A 58 23.54 -5.66 2.14
N GLU A 59 22.34 -5.13 2.07
CA GLU A 59 21.13 -5.83 1.62
C GLU A 59 20.60 -5.14 0.36
N LEU A 60 20.27 -5.94 -0.66
CA LEU A 60 19.75 -5.44 -1.93
C LEU A 60 18.27 -5.80 -2.06
N TYR A 61 17.44 -4.80 -2.36
CA TYR A 61 16.00 -4.92 -2.54
C TYR A 61 15.65 -4.62 -3.98
N GLY A 62 14.84 -5.48 -4.63
CA GLY A 62 14.57 -5.39 -6.07
C GLY A 62 13.08 -5.35 -6.42
N PHE A 63 12.78 -4.63 -7.51
CA PHE A 63 11.46 -4.36 -8.01
C PHE A 63 11.47 -4.38 -9.55
N LEU A 64 10.37 -4.76 -10.19
CA LEU A 64 10.25 -4.68 -11.65
C LEU A 64 10.09 -3.22 -12.10
N ASP A 65 9.39 -2.41 -11.32
CA ASP A 65 9.10 -1.03 -11.66
C ASP A 65 9.83 -0.02 -10.75
N ALA A 66 10.17 1.13 -11.33
CA ALA A 66 10.77 2.22 -10.58
C ALA A 66 9.79 2.82 -9.54
N GLU A 67 8.48 2.77 -9.80
CA GLU A 67 7.46 3.26 -8.87
C GLU A 67 7.44 2.44 -7.59
N ASP A 68 7.49 1.10 -7.68
CA ASP A 68 7.58 0.18 -6.54
C ASP A 68 8.85 0.44 -5.71
N ARG A 69 10.00 0.61 -6.38
CA ARG A 69 11.25 0.97 -5.72
C ARG A 69 11.15 2.30 -4.99
N ASN A 70 10.59 3.33 -5.63
CA ASN A 70 10.43 4.66 -5.04
C ASN A 70 9.49 4.63 -3.83
N LEU A 71 8.39 3.88 -3.90
CA LEU A 71 7.52 3.67 -2.75
C LEU A 71 8.26 2.95 -1.62
N PHE A 72 9.01 1.89 -1.92
CA PHE A 72 9.84 1.21 -0.93
C PHE A 72 10.79 2.18 -0.21
N GLU A 73 11.49 3.04 -0.94
CA GLU A 73 12.41 4.04 -0.38
C GLU A 73 11.68 5.05 0.51
N ASN A 74 10.51 5.52 0.09
CA ASN A 74 9.68 6.41 0.90
C ASN A 74 9.20 5.75 2.20
N LEU A 75 8.80 4.48 2.13
CA LEU A 75 8.39 3.71 3.31
C LEU A 75 9.52 3.54 4.32
N GLN A 76 10.78 3.46 3.89
CA GLN A 76 11.93 3.38 4.81
C GLN A 76 12.13 4.65 5.66
N ASN A 77 11.55 5.77 5.26
CA ASN A 77 11.61 7.02 6.03
C ASN A 77 10.55 7.06 7.15
N VAL A 78 9.66 6.06 7.22
CA VAL A 78 8.60 5.97 8.24
C VAL A 78 9.12 5.22 9.46
N SER A 79 8.89 5.78 10.65
CA SER A 79 9.37 5.19 11.90
C SER A 79 8.86 3.76 12.09
N ARG A 80 9.75 2.85 12.45
CA ARG A 80 9.44 1.45 12.72
C ARG A 80 8.87 0.66 11.54
N LEU A 81 8.97 1.21 10.31
CA LEU A 81 8.64 0.52 9.09
C LEU A 81 9.95 0.03 8.45
N GLY A 82 10.40 -1.14 8.90
CA GLY A 82 11.63 -1.74 8.35
C GLY A 82 11.41 -2.35 6.96
N PRO A 83 12.53 -2.72 6.27
CA PRO A 83 12.47 -3.20 4.88
C PRO A 83 11.55 -4.41 4.66
N ARG A 84 11.55 -5.38 5.58
CA ARG A 84 10.65 -6.55 5.48
C ARG A 84 9.18 -6.16 5.46
N LEU A 85 8.80 -5.19 6.30
CA LEU A 85 7.42 -4.74 6.33
C LEU A 85 7.03 -3.95 5.07
N ALA A 86 7.98 -3.16 4.54
CA ALA A 86 7.78 -2.49 3.25
C ALA A 86 7.59 -3.49 2.11
N LEU A 87 8.37 -4.58 2.06
CA LEU A 87 8.16 -5.66 1.09
C LEU A 87 6.79 -6.34 1.26
N ASN A 88 6.33 -6.56 2.51
CA ASN A 88 5.01 -7.12 2.76
C ASN A 88 3.90 -6.20 2.25
N ILE A 89 4.03 -4.89 2.42
CA ILE A 89 3.08 -3.91 1.88
C ILE A 89 3.03 -4.02 0.35
N LEU A 90 4.20 -4.01 -0.31
CA LEU A 90 4.33 -4.11 -1.76
C LEU A 90 3.96 -5.49 -2.32
N SER A 91 3.91 -6.52 -1.47
CA SER A 91 3.38 -7.85 -1.85
C SER A 91 1.86 -7.90 -1.87
N VAL A 92 1.18 -6.97 -1.19
CA VAL A 92 -0.29 -6.95 -1.06
C VAL A 92 -0.90 -5.87 -1.94
N PHE A 93 -0.24 -4.71 -2.04
CA PHE A 93 -0.77 -3.54 -2.73
C PHE A 93 0.19 -3.04 -3.80
N LYS A 94 -0.36 -2.63 -4.94
CA LYS A 94 0.38 -1.81 -5.91
C LYS A 94 0.51 -0.36 -5.39
N PRO A 95 1.53 0.42 -5.83
CA PRO A 95 1.80 1.76 -5.29
C PRO A 95 0.58 2.69 -5.25
N ARG A 96 -0.17 2.77 -6.34
CA ARG A 96 -1.36 3.64 -6.42
C ARG A 96 -2.44 3.25 -5.42
N GLU A 97 -2.76 1.96 -5.37
CA GLU A 97 -3.74 1.40 -4.42
C GLU A 97 -3.34 1.69 -2.97
N PHE A 98 -2.06 1.46 -2.65
CA PHE A 98 -1.54 1.75 -1.32
C PHE A 98 -1.68 3.23 -0.94
N LEU A 99 -1.35 4.15 -1.85
CA LEU A 99 -1.49 5.59 -1.62
C LEU A 99 -2.95 5.99 -1.40
N GLU A 100 -3.91 5.39 -2.13
CA GLU A 100 -5.34 5.61 -1.91
C GLU A 100 -5.80 5.11 -0.55
N ILE A 101 -5.41 3.90 -0.14
CA ILE A 101 -5.69 3.32 1.19
C ILE A 101 -5.22 4.27 2.29
N VAL A 102 -3.99 4.78 2.17
CA VAL A 102 -3.42 5.73 3.13
C VAL A 102 -4.15 7.07 3.11
N ALA A 103 -4.48 7.59 1.93
CA ALA A 103 -5.20 8.86 1.78
C ALA A 103 -6.59 8.82 2.41
N ARG A 104 -7.32 7.69 2.22
CA ARG A 104 -8.66 7.43 2.80
C ARG A 104 -8.61 7.02 4.27
N ASN A 105 -7.43 6.86 4.87
CA ASN A 105 -7.24 6.33 6.22
C ASN A 105 -7.89 4.94 6.42
N ASP A 106 -7.81 4.09 5.39
CA ASP A 106 -8.39 2.75 5.46
C ASP A 106 -7.48 1.80 6.27
N VAL A 107 -7.66 1.90 7.58
CA VAL A 107 -6.97 1.08 8.58
C VAL A 107 -7.25 -0.41 8.39
N ARG A 108 -8.47 -0.77 7.96
CA ARG A 108 -8.87 -2.18 7.78
C ARG A 108 -8.08 -2.85 6.66
N SER A 109 -7.96 -2.18 5.52
CA SER A 109 -7.17 -2.69 4.40
C SER A 109 -5.69 -2.78 4.76
N LEU A 110 -5.12 -1.77 5.42
CA LEU A 110 -3.73 -1.81 5.84
C LEU A 110 -3.44 -2.91 6.87
N ALA A 111 -4.41 -3.23 7.74
CA ALA A 111 -4.28 -4.30 8.73
C ALA A 111 -4.28 -5.72 8.12
N LYS A 112 -4.61 -5.89 6.81
CA LYS A 112 -4.50 -7.17 6.10
C LYS A 112 -3.05 -7.53 5.75
N VAL A 113 -2.14 -6.55 5.79
CA VAL A 113 -0.73 -6.79 5.50
C VAL A 113 -0.09 -7.64 6.62
N PRO A 114 0.59 -8.75 6.28
CA PRO A 114 1.29 -9.55 7.28
C PRO A 114 2.28 -8.71 8.11
N GLY A 115 2.15 -8.76 9.43
CA GLY A 115 2.96 -7.96 10.36
C GLY A 115 2.41 -6.57 10.68
N ILE A 116 1.22 -6.22 10.17
CA ILE A 116 0.51 -4.99 10.52
C ILE A 116 -0.81 -5.36 11.23
N GLY A 117 -0.85 -5.18 12.55
CA GLY A 117 -2.08 -5.29 13.31
C GLY A 117 -2.88 -3.97 13.33
N PRO A 118 -4.15 -3.98 13.80
CA PRO A 118 -5.03 -2.80 13.77
C PRO A 118 -4.42 -1.53 14.38
N ARG A 119 -3.88 -1.63 15.61
CA ARG A 119 -3.23 -0.50 16.31
C ARG A 119 -2.03 0.07 15.54
N ARG A 120 -1.29 -0.80 14.85
CA ARG A 120 -0.14 -0.40 14.04
C ARG A 120 -0.61 0.24 12.73
N ALA A 121 -1.66 -0.28 12.12
CA ALA A 121 -2.25 0.26 10.90
C ALA A 121 -2.74 1.70 11.12
N GLU A 122 -3.48 1.98 12.19
CA GLU A 122 -3.91 3.34 12.55
C GLU A 122 -2.75 4.33 12.61
N ARG A 123 -1.70 3.97 13.36
CA ARG A 123 -0.54 4.84 13.50
C ARG A 123 0.22 5.03 12.19
N LEU A 124 0.37 3.96 11.40
CA LEU A 124 1.02 4.02 10.11
C LEU A 124 0.23 4.88 9.11
N CYS A 125 -1.09 4.78 9.07
CA CYS A 125 -1.92 5.65 8.24
C CYS A 125 -1.67 7.13 8.53
N VAL A 126 -1.66 7.52 9.81
CA VAL A 126 -1.42 8.92 10.20
C VAL A 126 -0.02 9.38 9.81
N GLU A 127 1.02 8.58 10.11
CA GLU A 127 2.42 8.94 9.82
C GLU A 127 2.69 8.96 8.31
N LEU A 128 2.19 7.96 7.55
CA LEU A 128 2.33 7.88 6.11
C LEU A 128 1.66 9.06 5.39
N ARG A 129 0.44 9.42 5.79
CA ARG A 129 -0.25 10.59 5.22
C ARG A 129 0.56 11.86 5.38
N SER A 130 1.07 12.10 6.60
CA SER A 130 1.90 13.27 6.88
C SER A 130 3.17 13.29 6.04
N ARG A 131 3.88 12.17 5.95
CA ARG A 131 5.16 12.09 5.25
C ARG A 131 5.06 12.08 3.74
N LEU A 132 4.03 11.43 3.20
CA LEU A 132 3.79 11.37 1.76
C LEU A 132 3.11 12.65 1.23
N GLY A 133 2.85 13.62 2.10
CA GLY A 133 2.16 14.86 1.73
C GLY A 133 0.75 14.61 1.19
N LEU A 134 0.19 13.44 1.50
CA LEU A 134 -1.16 13.11 1.10
C LEU A 134 -2.09 14.00 1.93
N LYS A 135 -2.58 15.07 1.31
CA LYS A 135 -3.72 15.81 1.88
C LYS A 135 -4.79 14.76 2.21
N LYS A 136 -5.58 14.99 3.29
CA LYS A 136 -6.85 14.25 3.42
C LYS A 136 -7.42 14.18 2.01
N SER A 137 -7.63 12.97 1.46
CA SER A 137 -8.54 12.84 0.32
C SER A 137 -9.74 13.67 0.75
N PRO A 138 -10.18 14.66 0.02
CA PRO A 138 -11.42 15.28 0.37
C PRO A 138 -12.41 14.12 0.32
N VAL A 139 -12.75 13.58 1.48
CA VAL A 139 -14.08 13.03 1.65
C VAL A 139 -14.90 14.19 1.12
N SER A 140 -15.58 13.99 0.00
CA SER A 140 -16.33 15.07 -0.65
C SER A 140 -17.00 15.88 0.47
N PRO A 141 -16.93 17.22 0.48
CA PRO A 141 -17.64 18.00 1.48
C PRO A 141 -19.07 17.49 1.67
N LEU A 142 -19.68 17.03 0.59
CA LEU A 142 -20.99 16.38 0.56
C LEU A 142 -21.03 15.05 1.34
N PHE A 143 -19.97 14.28 1.35
CA PHE A 143 -19.92 13.04 2.16
C PHE A 143 -19.84 13.35 3.66
N GLU A 144 -19.03 14.32 4.08
CA GLU A 144 -18.95 14.73 5.49
C GLU A 144 -20.25 15.38 5.95
N GLU A 145 -20.90 16.14 5.06
CA GLU A 145 -22.21 16.76 5.31
C GLU A 145 -23.30 15.69 5.43
N ALA A 146 -23.31 14.69 4.55
CA ALA A 146 -24.21 13.55 4.63
C ALA A 146 -23.96 12.69 5.87
N LEU A 147 -22.68 12.46 6.23
CA LEU A 147 -22.31 11.74 7.46
C LEU A 147 -22.83 12.50 8.70
N SER A 148 -22.59 13.81 8.76
CA SER A 148 -23.10 14.66 9.85
C SER A 148 -24.62 14.59 9.97
N ALA A 149 -25.35 14.62 8.84
CA ALA A 149 -26.78 14.49 8.83
C ALA A 149 -27.29 13.14 9.39
N LEU A 150 -26.64 12.04 9.01
CA LEU A 150 -26.98 10.70 9.52
C LEU A 150 -26.68 10.55 11.02
N LEU A 151 -25.57 11.14 11.50
CA LEU A 151 -25.24 11.18 12.94
C LEU A 151 -26.29 11.97 13.73
N ASN A 152 -26.76 13.11 13.20
CA ASN A 152 -27.83 13.91 13.80
C ASN A 152 -29.17 13.17 13.81
N LEU A 153 -29.40 12.25 12.86
CA LEU A 153 -30.57 11.36 12.85
C LEU A 153 -30.47 10.18 13.84
N GLY A 154 -29.34 10.08 14.58
CA GLY A 154 -29.15 9.09 15.64
C GLY A 154 -28.47 7.78 15.19
N PHE A 155 -28.02 7.66 13.95
CA PHE A 155 -27.26 6.48 13.50
C PHE A 155 -25.88 6.44 14.11
N LYS A 156 -25.37 5.23 14.36
CA LYS A 156 -23.99 5.07 14.86
C LYS A 156 -22.96 5.45 13.78
N PRO A 157 -21.82 6.05 14.17
CA PRO A 157 -20.81 6.52 13.22
C PRO A 157 -20.32 5.46 12.23
N GLU A 158 -20.14 4.22 12.69
CA GLU A 158 -19.67 3.11 11.84
C GLU A 158 -20.74 2.68 10.82
N GLU A 159 -22.02 2.61 11.24
CA GLU A 159 -23.14 2.23 10.40
C GLU A 159 -23.41 3.30 9.33
N ALA A 160 -23.44 4.56 9.74
CA ALA A 160 -23.63 5.71 8.83
C ALA A 160 -22.51 5.79 7.78
N ARG A 161 -21.26 5.65 8.19
CA ARG A 161 -20.11 5.67 7.28
C ARG A 161 -20.15 4.50 6.29
N SER A 162 -20.39 3.29 6.77
CA SER A 162 -20.48 2.09 5.92
C SER A 162 -21.63 2.19 4.90
N ALA A 163 -22.77 2.76 5.28
CA ALA A 163 -23.89 2.97 4.37
C ALA A 163 -23.54 4.00 3.28
N LEU A 164 -22.91 5.11 3.66
CA LEU A 164 -22.45 6.13 2.72
C LEU A 164 -21.41 5.59 1.74
N GLU A 165 -20.41 4.85 2.21
CA GLU A 165 -19.38 4.25 1.35
C GLU A 165 -19.95 3.33 0.26
N LYS A 166 -21.11 2.70 0.51
CA LYS A 166 -21.78 1.82 -0.45
C LYS A 166 -22.60 2.57 -1.50
N CYS A 167 -23.12 3.76 -1.17
CA CYS A 167 -24.05 4.48 -2.03
C CYS A 167 -23.51 5.81 -2.58
N PHE A 168 -22.42 6.35 -2.02
CA PHE A 168 -21.87 7.63 -2.45
C PHE A 168 -21.33 7.58 -3.88
N ARG A 169 -21.78 8.50 -4.73
CA ARG A 169 -21.27 8.73 -6.07
C ARG A 169 -20.91 10.21 -6.24
N GLU A 170 -19.79 10.50 -6.88
CA GLU A 170 -19.41 11.87 -7.21
C GLU A 170 -20.40 12.48 -8.20
N GLY A 171 -20.93 13.66 -7.88
CA GLY A 171 -21.88 14.39 -8.72
C GLY A 171 -23.35 14.23 -8.32
N GLU A 172 -23.67 13.41 -7.32
CA GLU A 172 -25.03 13.34 -6.75
C GLU A 172 -25.28 14.49 -5.76
N ASP A 173 -26.52 14.90 -5.63
CA ASP A 173 -26.98 15.88 -4.66
C ASP A 173 -26.97 15.29 -3.22
N LEU A 174 -26.75 16.13 -2.22
CA LEU A 174 -26.72 15.75 -0.80
C LEU A 174 -27.99 14.96 -0.39
N SER A 175 -29.13 15.37 -0.89
CA SER A 175 -30.43 14.72 -0.56
C SER A 175 -30.51 13.30 -1.13
N GLU A 176 -29.96 13.06 -2.31
CA GLU A 176 -29.92 11.73 -2.94
C GLU A 176 -28.94 10.81 -2.22
N ILE A 177 -27.79 11.33 -1.83
CA ILE A 177 -26.78 10.60 -1.06
C ILE A 177 -27.35 10.16 0.28
N ILE A 178 -28.03 11.06 1.02
CA ILE A 178 -28.66 10.73 2.30
C ILE A 178 -29.79 9.70 2.12
N LYS A 179 -30.63 9.84 1.10
CA LYS A 179 -31.70 8.84 0.79
C LYS A 179 -31.12 7.47 0.47
N GLY A 180 -30.04 7.42 -0.31
CA GLY A 180 -29.34 6.19 -0.63
C GLY A 180 -28.79 5.49 0.62
N ALA A 181 -28.17 6.25 1.51
CA ALA A 181 -27.64 5.74 2.77
C ALA A 181 -28.74 5.23 3.72
N LEU A 182 -29.85 5.98 3.85
CA LEU A 182 -30.99 5.56 4.66
C LEU A 182 -31.62 4.26 4.15
N LYS A 183 -31.69 4.08 2.82
CA LYS A 183 -32.17 2.83 2.23
C LYS A 183 -31.28 1.65 2.57
N GLN A 184 -29.94 1.85 2.59
CA GLN A 184 -28.98 0.82 3.01
C GLN A 184 -29.12 0.48 4.51
N LEU A 185 -29.35 1.48 5.36
CA LEU A 185 -29.51 1.33 6.81
C LEU A 185 -30.87 0.68 7.20
N SER A 186 -31.87 0.81 6.35
CA SER A 186 -33.20 0.20 6.60
C SER A 186 -33.32 -1.24 6.10
N THR A 187 -32.34 -1.74 5.34
CA THR A 187 -32.38 -3.08 4.72
C THR A 187 -31.45 -4.08 5.45
N GLY A 188 -30.75 -3.69 6.50
CA GLY A 188 -29.90 -4.50 7.36
C GLY A 188 -30.39 -4.51 8.80
#